data_99975b33f173062be0bdb82c94ec6d31
#
_entry.id   99975b33f173062be0bdb82c94ec6d31
#
_cell.length_a   1.000
_cell.length_b   1.000
_cell.length_c   1.000
_cell.angle_alpha   90.00
_cell.angle_beta   90.00
_cell.angle_gamma   90.00
#
_symmetry.space_group_name_H-M   'P 1'
#
loop_
_entity.id
_entity.type
_entity.pdbx_description
1 polymer ?
#
loop_
_entity_poly.entity_id
_entity_poly.type
_entity_poly.pdbx_seq_one_letter_code
_entity_poly.pdbx_strand_id
1 'polypeptide(L)'
;VSVSAGVLNAKAMLPGIDGYEVPIAVGVIVVLALMNLRGVRDSGGVLAWPTYVFMFSMLLMLAIGFFRILVLGHSLKSETSDLTVVGAQGADQAFGWVLVAIITRAFSSGCAALTGVEAVANGVPSFRPPKSRNAASVLGLLGLIAVTMLVGIVLLANLTRVHLIDELTGTHYLKPDGSTIHTAAVTVTGQLARTVFGDWFLPGFYVVIIATLSILFLAANTAFNGFPSLASILAKDGYLPRQLHTRGDRLAYSNGIVLLAVAAIVLVWGFSASVTALIQLYVVGVFISFTVGQTGMVLHWNRALRVEKDRGERRRMQRSRVVNFLGAGMTAVVLVVV
;
A
#
# COMPACT_ATOMS: atom_id res chain seq x y z
N VAL A 1 1.23 -6.85 5.50
CA VAL A 1 1.38 -6.40 4.10
C VAL A 1 2.75 -5.77 3.87
N SER A 2 3.10 -4.61 4.49
CA SER A 2 4.36 -3.90 4.20
C SER A 2 5.61 -4.76 4.48
N VAL A 3 5.62 -5.53 5.57
CA VAL A 3 6.73 -6.44 5.88
C VAL A 3 6.83 -7.56 4.85
N SER A 4 5.72 -8.22 4.50
CA SER A 4 5.71 -9.28 3.48
C SER A 4 6.13 -8.74 2.11
N ALA A 5 5.65 -7.55 1.73
CA ALA A 5 6.08 -6.88 0.49
C ALA A 5 7.58 -6.54 0.51
N GLY A 6 8.13 -6.16 1.69
CA GLY A 6 9.56 -5.96 1.87
C GLY A 6 10.36 -7.24 1.66
N VAL A 7 9.94 -8.34 2.27
CA VAL A 7 10.59 -9.66 2.10
C VAL A 7 10.55 -10.09 0.63
N LEU A 8 9.37 -9.94 -0.03
CA LEU A 8 9.24 -10.26 -1.45
C LEU A 8 10.14 -9.38 -2.33
N ASN A 9 10.29 -8.10 -2.00
CA ASN A 9 11.21 -7.21 -2.72
C ASN A 9 12.69 -7.59 -2.48
N ALA A 10 13.03 -8.05 -1.28
CA ALA A 10 14.38 -8.53 -0.95
C ALA A 10 14.79 -9.77 -1.77
N LYS A 11 13.83 -10.61 -2.19
CA LYS A 11 14.09 -11.77 -3.07
C LYS A 11 14.73 -11.37 -4.40
N ALA A 12 14.39 -10.20 -4.93
CA ALA A 12 15.02 -9.68 -6.14
C ALA A 12 16.54 -9.50 -6.01
N MET A 13 17.03 -9.23 -4.80
CA MET A 13 18.44 -9.02 -4.48
C MET A 13 19.11 -10.27 -3.91
N LEU A 14 18.36 -11.07 -3.18
CA LEU A 14 18.85 -12.24 -2.43
C LEU A 14 18.02 -13.49 -2.78
N PRO A 15 18.31 -14.17 -3.91
CA PRO A 15 17.53 -15.35 -4.32
C PRO A 15 17.54 -16.51 -3.32
N GLY A 16 18.53 -16.56 -2.42
CA GLY A 16 18.67 -17.62 -1.41
C GLY A 16 17.69 -17.57 -0.25
N ILE A 17 16.77 -16.59 -0.21
CA ILE A 17 15.75 -16.49 0.85
C ILE A 17 14.43 -17.17 0.50
N ASP A 18 14.36 -17.84 -0.62
CA ASP A 18 13.19 -18.64 -1.03
C ASP A 18 12.86 -19.71 0.00
N GLY A 19 11.59 -19.79 0.40
CA GLY A 19 11.11 -20.69 1.45
C GLY A 19 11.29 -20.20 2.89
N TYR A 20 12.00 -19.08 3.10
CA TYR A 20 12.19 -18.47 4.42
C TYR A 20 11.40 -17.16 4.59
N GLU A 21 10.41 -16.89 3.74
CA GLU A 21 9.64 -15.64 3.75
C GLU A 21 8.94 -15.40 5.08
N VAL A 22 8.28 -16.44 5.61
CA VAL A 22 7.53 -16.35 6.89
C VAL A 22 8.47 -16.08 8.06
N PRO A 23 9.55 -16.89 8.30
CA PRO A 23 10.44 -16.64 9.43
C PRO A 23 11.15 -15.27 9.32
N ILE A 24 11.52 -14.81 8.11
CA ILE A 24 12.13 -13.49 7.92
C ILE A 24 11.11 -12.39 8.24
N ALA A 25 9.88 -12.49 7.75
CA ALA A 25 8.83 -11.52 8.02
C ALA A 25 8.49 -11.45 9.52
N VAL A 26 8.39 -12.59 10.19
CA VAL A 26 8.20 -12.67 11.65
C VAL A 26 9.37 -12.02 12.38
N GLY A 27 10.60 -12.31 11.99
CA GLY A 27 11.81 -11.69 12.56
C GLY A 27 11.78 -10.17 12.45
N VAL A 28 11.42 -9.64 11.28
CA VAL A 28 11.28 -8.19 11.05
C VAL A 28 10.20 -7.59 11.95
N ILE A 29 9.02 -8.23 12.09
CA ILE A 29 7.94 -7.76 12.97
C ILE A 29 8.42 -7.72 14.43
N VAL A 30 9.13 -8.76 14.89
CA VAL A 30 9.69 -8.80 16.25
C VAL A 30 10.70 -7.68 16.47
N VAL A 31 11.60 -7.45 15.51
CA VAL A 31 12.59 -6.34 15.59
C VAL A 31 11.88 -4.99 15.67
N LEU A 32 10.89 -4.74 14.81
CA LEU A 32 10.09 -3.51 14.85
C LEU A 32 9.38 -3.33 16.19
N ALA A 33 8.76 -4.39 16.72
CA ALA A 33 8.10 -4.36 18.02
C ALA A 33 9.08 -4.01 19.15
N LEU A 34 10.26 -4.65 19.18
CA LEU A 34 11.29 -4.38 20.16
C LEU A 34 11.84 -2.95 20.07
N MET A 35 12.04 -2.41 18.86
CA MET A 35 12.46 -1.03 18.66
C MET A 35 11.42 -0.05 19.24
N ASN A 36 10.14 -0.27 18.94
CA ASN A 36 9.05 0.59 19.43
C ASN A 36 8.84 0.45 20.94
N LEU A 37 8.99 -0.75 21.53
CA LEU A 37 8.95 -0.96 22.97
C LEU A 37 10.09 -0.26 23.71
N ARG A 38 11.25 -0.09 23.07
CA ARG A 38 12.36 0.69 23.61
C ARG A 38 12.10 2.20 23.63
N GLY A 39 11.00 2.65 23.00
CA GLY A 39 10.63 4.05 22.98
C GLY A 39 11.54 4.89 22.08
N VAL A 40 12.07 4.30 20.99
CA VAL A 40 12.82 5.06 19.99
C VAL A 40 11.92 6.14 19.45
N ARG A 41 12.19 7.38 19.83
CA ARG A 41 11.47 8.55 19.29
C ARG A 41 11.92 8.74 17.84
N ASP A 42 11.00 8.53 16.94
CA ASP A 42 11.21 8.83 15.53
C ASP A 42 11.40 10.34 15.35
N SER A 43 12.64 10.77 15.08
CA SER A 43 12.85 12.14 14.63
C SER A 43 12.39 12.24 13.17
N GLY A 44 11.34 13.03 12.91
CA GLY A 44 10.76 13.14 11.58
C GLY A 44 11.75 13.48 10.46
N GLY A 45 12.89 14.12 10.78
CA GLY A 45 13.95 14.40 9.82
C GLY A 45 14.70 13.16 9.35
N VAL A 46 15.00 12.22 10.25
CA VAL A 46 15.69 10.96 9.90
C VAL A 46 14.79 10.05 9.07
N LEU A 47 13.49 10.04 9.37
CA LEU A 47 12.51 9.22 8.65
C LEU A 47 12.16 9.79 7.27
N ALA A 48 12.35 11.07 7.04
CA ALA A 48 12.12 11.68 5.74
C ALA A 48 13.14 11.26 4.68
N TRP A 49 14.37 10.96 5.09
CA TRP A 49 15.47 10.60 4.17
C TRP A 49 15.16 9.36 3.31
N PRO A 50 14.76 8.20 3.86
CA PRO A 50 14.39 7.03 3.06
C PRO A 50 13.26 7.33 2.07
N THR A 51 12.30 8.17 2.45
CA THR A 51 11.18 8.57 1.59
C THR A 51 11.67 9.35 0.37
N TYR A 52 12.54 10.34 0.56
CA TYR A 52 13.09 11.11 -0.55
C TYR A 52 13.99 10.27 -1.46
N VAL A 53 14.81 9.38 -0.88
CA VAL A 53 15.66 8.46 -1.65
C VAL A 53 14.79 7.54 -2.51
N PHE A 54 13.72 6.98 -1.93
CA PHE A 54 12.77 6.13 -2.65
C PHE A 54 12.10 6.90 -3.79
N MET A 55 11.52 8.07 -3.52
CA MET A 55 10.86 8.88 -4.55
C MET A 55 11.82 9.24 -5.69
N PHE A 56 13.02 9.70 -5.35
CA PHE A 56 14.01 10.08 -6.34
C PHE A 56 14.48 8.88 -7.17
N SER A 57 14.83 7.77 -6.53
CA SER A 57 15.30 6.56 -7.23
C SER A 57 14.23 5.98 -8.15
N MET A 58 12.97 5.97 -7.73
CA MET A 58 11.85 5.49 -8.55
C MET A 58 11.59 6.40 -9.75
N LEU A 59 11.51 7.71 -9.54
CA LEU A 59 11.32 8.68 -10.62
C LEU A 59 12.50 8.66 -11.61
N LEU A 60 13.72 8.52 -11.10
CA LEU A 60 14.92 8.39 -11.92
C LEU A 60 14.88 7.09 -12.74
N MET A 61 14.51 5.96 -12.14
CA MET A 61 14.34 4.69 -12.85
C MET A 61 13.32 4.81 -13.98
N LEU A 62 12.17 5.43 -13.72
CA LEU A 62 11.15 5.66 -14.74
C LEU A 62 11.67 6.57 -15.86
N ALA A 63 12.31 7.68 -15.51
CA ALA A 63 12.87 8.61 -16.50
C ALA A 63 13.92 7.94 -17.40
N ILE A 64 14.83 7.17 -16.82
CA ILE A 64 15.85 6.42 -17.56
C ILE A 64 15.21 5.32 -18.43
N GLY A 65 14.24 4.57 -17.88
CA GLY A 65 13.53 3.54 -18.64
C GLY A 65 12.83 4.08 -19.86
N PHE A 66 12.06 5.17 -19.71
CA PHE A 66 11.40 5.83 -20.83
C PHE A 66 12.42 6.44 -21.82
N PHE A 67 13.49 7.08 -21.33
CA PHE A 67 14.52 7.63 -22.18
C PHE A 67 15.18 6.55 -23.04
N ARG A 68 15.53 5.39 -22.45
CA ARG A 68 16.12 4.26 -23.18
C ARG A 68 15.20 3.70 -24.26
N ILE A 69 13.89 3.62 -23.99
CA ILE A 69 12.91 3.07 -24.94
C ILE A 69 12.56 4.11 -26.02
N LEU A 70 12.19 5.35 -25.61
CA LEU A 70 11.60 6.33 -26.52
C LEU A 70 12.65 7.13 -27.30
N VAL A 71 13.82 7.40 -26.69
CA VAL A 71 14.86 8.23 -27.33
C VAL A 71 15.97 7.39 -27.95
N LEU A 72 16.45 6.36 -27.23
CA LEU A 72 17.51 5.49 -27.72
C LEU A 72 16.99 4.31 -28.56
N GLY A 73 15.67 4.06 -28.58
CA GLY A 73 15.05 2.98 -29.35
C GLY A 73 15.42 1.57 -28.87
N HIS A 74 15.91 1.43 -27.62
CA HIS A 74 16.27 0.13 -27.08
C HIS A 74 15.00 -0.68 -26.78
N SER A 75 14.93 -1.91 -27.27
CA SER A 75 13.88 -2.86 -26.88
C SER A 75 14.23 -3.49 -25.52
N LEU A 76 13.86 -2.82 -24.43
CA LEU A 76 14.03 -3.38 -23.10
C LEU A 76 12.99 -4.48 -22.87
N LYS A 77 13.45 -5.70 -22.61
CA LYS A 77 12.60 -6.84 -22.29
C LYS A 77 12.85 -7.28 -20.86
N SER A 78 11.78 -7.52 -20.12
CA SER A 78 11.85 -8.10 -18.78
C SER A 78 12.26 -9.57 -18.84
N GLU A 79 12.83 -10.11 -17.76
CA GLU A 79 13.13 -11.54 -17.61
C GLU A 79 11.87 -12.42 -17.78
N THR A 80 10.69 -11.85 -17.61
CA THR A 80 9.40 -12.54 -17.74
C THR A 80 8.73 -12.31 -19.09
N SER A 81 9.32 -11.53 -19.99
CA SER A 81 8.71 -11.13 -21.27
C SER A 81 8.36 -12.30 -22.20
N ASP A 82 9.11 -13.39 -22.11
CA ASP A 82 8.98 -14.55 -22.99
C ASP A 82 8.13 -15.67 -22.35
N LEU A 83 7.52 -15.40 -21.18
CA LEU A 83 6.63 -16.33 -20.51
C LEU A 83 5.25 -16.33 -21.16
N THR A 84 4.73 -17.51 -21.47
CA THR A 84 3.34 -17.68 -21.90
C THR A 84 2.45 -18.01 -20.72
N VAL A 85 1.34 -17.26 -20.59
CA VAL A 85 0.36 -17.48 -19.53
C VAL A 85 -0.54 -18.66 -19.92
N VAL A 86 -0.53 -19.72 -19.12
CA VAL A 86 -1.44 -20.87 -19.28
C VAL A 86 -2.42 -20.88 -18.12
N GLY A 87 -3.71 -20.98 -18.43
CA GLY A 87 -4.76 -21.04 -17.40
C GLY A 87 -5.53 -19.74 -17.18
N ALA A 88 -5.08 -18.60 -17.68
CA ALA A 88 -5.90 -17.40 -17.73
C ALA A 88 -6.95 -17.49 -18.85
N GLN A 89 -7.85 -18.46 -18.74
CA GLN A 89 -9.03 -18.50 -19.60
C GLN A 89 -9.91 -17.31 -19.24
N GLY A 90 -9.96 -16.31 -20.11
CA GLY A 90 -11.04 -15.36 -20.05
C GLY A 90 -10.72 -13.89 -20.20
N ALA A 91 -9.49 -13.39 -20.01
CA ALA A 91 -9.26 -11.95 -20.16
C ALA A 91 -9.39 -11.50 -21.63
N ASP A 92 -8.85 -12.30 -22.56
CA ASP A 92 -8.93 -12.01 -24.01
C ASP A 92 -10.27 -12.38 -24.64
N GLN A 93 -11.11 -13.18 -23.95
CA GLN A 93 -12.43 -13.58 -24.40
C GLN A 93 -13.56 -13.09 -23.48
N ALA A 94 -13.24 -12.29 -22.48
CA ALA A 94 -14.21 -11.77 -21.53
C ALA A 94 -15.13 -10.74 -22.22
N PHE A 95 -16.35 -11.14 -22.50
CA PHE A 95 -17.38 -10.25 -23.05
C PHE A 95 -18.49 -9.99 -22.01
N GLY A 96 -19.10 -8.82 -22.06
CA GLY A 96 -20.26 -8.50 -21.24
C GLY A 96 -19.96 -8.39 -19.74
N TRP A 97 -20.73 -9.09 -18.91
CA TRP A 97 -20.65 -8.98 -17.46
C TRP A 97 -19.32 -9.46 -16.86
N VAL A 98 -18.63 -10.41 -17.51
CA VAL A 98 -17.32 -10.91 -17.06
C VAL A 98 -16.28 -9.81 -17.18
N LEU A 99 -16.27 -9.05 -18.27
CA LEU A 99 -15.38 -7.90 -18.44
C LEU A 99 -15.64 -6.82 -17.38
N VAL A 100 -16.92 -6.53 -17.10
CA VAL A 100 -17.29 -5.58 -16.03
C VAL A 100 -16.77 -6.05 -14.67
N ALA A 101 -16.91 -7.34 -14.35
CA ALA A 101 -16.42 -7.91 -13.10
C ALA A 101 -14.89 -7.80 -13.00
N ILE A 102 -14.14 -8.11 -14.06
CA ILE A 102 -12.67 -7.99 -14.10
C ILE A 102 -12.25 -6.52 -13.90
N ILE A 103 -12.87 -5.57 -14.62
CA ILE A 103 -12.56 -4.15 -14.50
C ILE A 103 -12.87 -3.65 -13.09
N THR A 104 -14.01 -4.06 -12.51
CA THR A 104 -14.41 -3.63 -11.17
C THR A 104 -13.47 -4.22 -10.10
N ARG A 105 -13.05 -5.47 -10.27
CA ARG A 105 -12.05 -6.10 -9.37
C ARG A 105 -10.67 -5.44 -9.49
N ALA A 106 -10.22 -5.13 -10.70
CA ALA A 106 -8.98 -4.40 -10.92
C ALA A 106 -9.03 -2.99 -10.32
N PHE A 107 -10.15 -2.29 -10.50
CA PHE A 107 -10.38 -0.98 -9.85
C PHE A 107 -10.34 -1.10 -8.33
N SER A 108 -11.00 -2.09 -7.75
CA SER A 108 -11.03 -2.34 -6.32
C SER A 108 -9.62 -2.59 -5.77
N SER A 109 -8.84 -3.45 -6.41
CA SER A 109 -7.44 -3.70 -6.04
C SER A 109 -6.56 -2.46 -6.19
N GLY A 110 -6.79 -1.66 -7.25
CA GLY A 110 -6.10 -0.38 -7.47
C GLY A 110 -6.40 0.67 -6.40
N CYS A 111 -7.58 0.61 -5.76
CA CYS A 111 -7.94 1.49 -4.66
C CYS A 111 -7.04 1.31 -3.42
N ALA A 112 -6.30 0.20 -3.30
CA ALA A 112 -5.27 0.04 -2.28
C ALA A 112 -4.17 1.13 -2.37
N ALA A 113 -3.96 1.72 -3.55
CA ALA A 113 -3.03 2.84 -3.73
C ALA A 113 -3.48 4.14 -3.04
N LEU A 114 -4.76 4.27 -2.67
CA LEU A 114 -5.30 5.42 -1.92
C LEU A 114 -4.98 5.34 -0.42
N THR A 115 -4.36 4.29 0.05
CA THR A 115 -3.97 4.15 1.45
C THR A 115 -2.90 5.18 1.82
N GLY A 116 -2.98 5.71 3.05
CA GLY A 116 -2.13 6.82 3.49
C GLY A 116 -2.84 8.18 3.49
N VAL A 117 -3.92 8.34 2.74
CA VAL A 117 -4.76 9.57 2.78
C VAL A 117 -5.35 9.77 4.19
N GLU A 118 -5.73 8.68 4.86
CA GLU A 118 -6.22 8.70 6.24
C GLU A 118 -5.16 9.20 7.23
N ALA A 119 -3.90 8.92 7.01
CA ALA A 119 -2.82 9.42 7.87
C ALA A 119 -2.71 10.94 7.83
N VAL A 120 -2.84 11.54 6.64
CA VAL A 120 -2.88 13.00 6.48
C VAL A 120 -4.16 13.57 7.09
N ALA A 121 -5.32 12.92 6.88
CA ALA A 121 -6.61 13.37 7.42
C ALA A 121 -6.61 13.35 8.96
N ASN A 122 -6.10 12.28 9.58
CA ASN A 122 -5.95 12.17 11.03
C ASN A 122 -4.89 13.12 11.59
N GLY A 123 -3.89 13.48 10.79
CA GLY A 123 -2.81 14.41 11.14
C GLY A 123 -3.17 15.89 11.06
N VAL A 124 -4.35 16.28 10.51
CA VAL A 124 -4.74 17.69 10.32
C VAL A 124 -4.60 18.54 11.58
N PRO A 125 -4.95 18.07 12.80
CA PRO A 125 -4.75 18.85 14.02
C PRO A 125 -3.31 19.27 14.29
N SER A 126 -2.33 18.50 13.79
CA SER A 126 -0.88 18.73 13.98
C SER A 126 -0.27 19.69 12.95
N PHE A 127 -1.00 20.06 11.90
CA PHE A 127 -0.51 20.98 10.88
C PHE A 127 -0.42 22.43 11.42
N ARG A 128 0.53 23.18 10.86
CA ARG A 128 0.61 24.63 11.10
C ARG A 128 -0.61 25.35 10.51
N PRO A 129 -1.10 26.44 11.13
CA PRO A 129 -2.17 27.26 10.54
C PRO A 129 -1.75 27.88 9.19
N PRO A 130 -2.66 27.97 8.21
CA PRO A 130 -4.03 27.44 8.18
C PRO A 130 -4.08 25.92 7.92
N LYS A 131 -4.47 25.16 8.95
CA LYS A 131 -4.34 23.68 9.01
C LYS A 131 -4.98 22.95 7.82
N SER A 132 -6.22 23.29 7.50
CA SER A 132 -6.97 22.62 6.42
C SER A 132 -6.36 22.87 5.05
N ARG A 133 -5.87 24.10 4.78
CA ARG A 133 -5.24 24.45 3.51
C ARG A 133 -3.90 23.73 3.34
N ASN A 134 -3.10 23.69 4.40
CA ASN A 134 -1.81 22.99 4.37
C ASN A 134 -1.99 21.47 4.21
N ALA A 135 -2.97 20.88 4.90
CA ALA A 135 -3.32 19.47 4.73
C ALA A 135 -3.80 19.16 3.29
N ALA A 136 -4.64 20.04 2.71
CA ALA A 136 -5.10 19.87 1.34
C ALA A 136 -3.94 19.96 0.32
N SER A 137 -2.98 20.86 0.54
CA SER A 137 -1.78 20.98 -0.32
C SER A 137 -0.90 19.71 -0.24
N VAL A 138 -0.72 19.15 0.96
CA VAL A 138 0.04 17.90 1.15
C VAL A 138 -0.67 16.75 0.48
N LEU A 139 -2.01 16.65 0.61
CA LEU A 139 -2.80 15.62 -0.08
C LEU A 139 -2.71 15.74 -1.60
N GLY A 140 -2.79 16.96 -2.13
CA GLY A 140 -2.65 17.21 -3.56
C GLY A 140 -1.28 16.80 -4.10
N LEU A 141 -0.21 17.15 -3.39
CA LEU A 141 1.16 16.76 -3.75
C LEU A 141 1.36 15.24 -3.67
N LEU A 142 0.88 14.62 -2.60
CA LEU A 142 0.92 13.17 -2.41
C LEU A 142 0.20 12.46 -3.56
N GLY A 143 -1.02 12.92 -3.90
CA GLY A 143 -1.78 12.35 -5.00
C GLY A 143 -1.07 12.50 -6.35
N LEU A 144 -0.51 13.68 -6.63
CA LEU A 144 0.23 13.92 -7.87
C LEU A 144 1.44 12.98 -8.01
N ILE A 145 2.25 12.87 -6.96
CA ILE A 145 3.43 12.01 -6.97
C ILE A 145 3.02 10.54 -7.10
N ALA A 146 2.05 10.08 -6.30
CA ALA A 146 1.58 8.70 -6.30
C ALA A 146 1.00 8.30 -7.67
N VAL A 147 0.18 9.14 -8.28
CA VAL A 147 -0.40 8.90 -9.62
C VAL A 147 0.70 8.88 -10.68
N THR A 148 1.64 9.83 -10.64
CA THR A 148 2.76 9.88 -11.60
C THR A 148 3.61 8.61 -11.51
N MET A 149 3.95 8.17 -10.31
CA MET A 149 4.72 6.93 -10.11
C MET A 149 3.93 5.71 -10.56
N LEU A 150 2.67 5.59 -10.18
CA LEU A 150 1.81 4.45 -10.53
C LEU A 150 1.64 4.34 -12.05
N VAL A 151 1.26 5.42 -12.71
CA VAL A 151 1.09 5.45 -14.18
C VAL A 151 2.42 5.17 -14.86
N GLY A 152 3.52 5.75 -14.39
CA GLY A 152 4.86 5.50 -14.91
C GLY A 152 5.26 4.02 -14.80
N ILE A 153 5.05 3.40 -13.64
CA ILE A 153 5.34 1.97 -13.44
C ILE A 153 4.49 1.10 -14.36
N VAL A 154 3.18 1.35 -14.45
CA VAL A 154 2.27 0.55 -15.29
C VAL A 154 2.63 0.67 -16.77
N LEU A 155 2.90 1.88 -17.25
CA LEU A 155 3.30 2.10 -18.64
C LEU A 155 4.65 1.44 -18.95
N LEU A 156 5.64 1.59 -18.08
CA LEU A 156 6.96 0.99 -18.27
C LEU A 156 6.88 -0.54 -18.20
N ALA A 157 6.10 -1.11 -17.27
CA ALA A 157 5.87 -2.55 -17.16
C ALA A 157 5.21 -3.13 -18.41
N ASN A 158 4.26 -2.40 -18.99
CA ASN A 158 3.62 -2.78 -20.26
C ASN A 158 4.62 -2.76 -21.43
N LEU A 159 5.39 -1.68 -21.57
CA LEU A 159 6.40 -1.55 -22.61
C LEU A 159 7.50 -2.62 -22.52
N THR A 160 7.88 -3.02 -21.32
CA THR A 160 8.92 -4.03 -21.08
C THR A 160 8.37 -5.45 -20.96
N ARG A 161 7.05 -5.64 -21.13
CA ARG A 161 6.33 -6.91 -21.01
C ARG A 161 6.62 -7.64 -19.70
N VAL A 162 6.50 -6.94 -18.57
CA VAL A 162 6.60 -7.55 -17.26
C VAL A 162 5.35 -8.39 -17.00
N HIS A 163 5.55 -9.66 -16.66
CA HIS A 163 4.49 -10.55 -16.20
C HIS A 163 4.63 -10.78 -14.70
N LEU A 164 3.52 -10.67 -13.97
CA LEU A 164 3.47 -10.98 -12.54
C LEU A 164 2.95 -12.41 -12.36
N ILE A 165 3.73 -13.24 -11.70
CA ILE A 165 3.33 -14.60 -11.34
C ILE A 165 2.56 -14.50 -10.02
N ASP A 166 1.26 -14.81 -10.04
CA ASP A 166 0.41 -14.83 -8.85
C ASP A 166 -0.02 -16.26 -8.54
N GLU A 167 0.47 -16.78 -7.44
CA GLU A 167 0.19 -18.15 -6.99
C GLU A 167 -1.30 -18.38 -6.64
N LEU A 168 -2.04 -17.29 -6.32
CA LEU A 168 -3.46 -17.39 -5.92
C LEU A 168 -4.41 -17.60 -7.08
N THR A 169 -4.03 -17.19 -8.30
CA THR A 169 -4.91 -17.29 -9.47
C THR A 169 -4.85 -18.63 -10.18
N GLY A 170 -3.98 -19.55 -9.74
CA GLY A 170 -3.77 -20.84 -10.40
C GLY A 170 -3.21 -20.70 -11.82
N THR A 171 -2.75 -19.52 -12.20
CA THR A 171 -2.09 -19.28 -13.48
C THR A 171 -0.68 -19.86 -13.42
N HIS A 172 -0.37 -20.75 -14.36
CA HIS A 172 0.97 -21.26 -14.55
C HIS A 172 1.61 -20.57 -15.74
N TYR A 173 2.90 -20.27 -15.60
CA TYR A 173 3.67 -19.69 -16.69
C TYR A 173 4.58 -20.77 -17.27
N LEU A 174 4.56 -20.93 -18.59
CA LEU A 174 5.46 -21.81 -19.31
C LEU A 174 6.62 -20.98 -19.87
N LYS A 175 7.83 -21.51 -19.65
CA LYS A 175 9.00 -21.07 -20.41
C LYS A 175 8.90 -21.56 -21.85
N PRO A 176 9.68 -20.94 -22.76
CA PRO A 176 9.78 -21.43 -24.14
C PRO A 176 10.24 -22.89 -24.25
N ASP A 177 10.90 -23.42 -23.22
CA ASP A 177 11.36 -24.81 -23.12
C ASP A 177 10.27 -25.79 -22.63
N GLY A 178 9.04 -25.30 -22.37
CA GLY A 178 7.91 -26.10 -21.89
C GLY A 178 7.94 -26.39 -20.37
N SER A 179 8.95 -25.91 -19.63
CA SER A 179 8.99 -26.06 -18.18
C SER A 179 8.06 -25.07 -17.48
N THR A 180 7.29 -25.56 -16.51
CA THR A 180 6.44 -24.70 -15.66
C THR A 180 7.27 -23.98 -14.62
N ILE A 181 7.01 -22.66 -14.46
CA ILE A 181 7.63 -21.88 -13.38
C ILE A 181 6.69 -21.88 -12.20
N HIS A 182 7.16 -22.46 -11.11
CA HIS A 182 6.54 -22.38 -9.79
C HIS A 182 7.27 -21.41 -8.85
N THR A 183 8.30 -20.71 -9.36
CA THR A 183 9.15 -19.87 -8.53
C THR A 183 8.46 -18.54 -8.24
N ALA A 184 8.47 -18.18 -6.98
CA ALA A 184 7.87 -16.98 -6.45
C ALA A 184 8.23 -15.72 -7.25
N ALA A 185 7.20 -14.97 -7.52
CA ALA A 185 7.27 -13.72 -8.29
C ALA A 185 8.28 -12.73 -7.69
N VAL A 186 9.21 -12.32 -8.49
CA VAL A 186 9.96 -11.08 -8.23
C VAL A 186 8.98 -9.93 -8.39
N THR A 187 9.02 -8.95 -7.48
CA THR A 187 8.12 -7.78 -7.55
C THR A 187 8.25 -7.06 -8.90
N VAL A 188 7.16 -6.44 -9.36
CA VAL A 188 7.20 -5.61 -10.60
C VAL A 188 8.31 -4.57 -10.52
N THR A 189 8.48 -3.92 -9.36
CA THR A 189 9.55 -2.95 -9.13
C THR A 189 10.94 -3.57 -9.28
N GLY A 190 11.14 -4.79 -8.76
CA GLY A 190 12.40 -5.53 -8.89
C GLY A 190 12.72 -5.89 -10.34
N GLN A 191 11.73 -6.40 -11.07
CA GLN A 191 11.88 -6.71 -12.49
C GLN A 191 12.19 -5.46 -13.32
N LEU A 192 11.47 -4.36 -13.10
CA LEU A 192 11.72 -3.09 -13.79
C LEU A 192 13.11 -2.53 -13.47
N ALA A 193 13.50 -2.54 -12.20
CA ALA A 193 14.83 -2.07 -11.81
C ALA A 193 15.94 -2.90 -12.49
N ARG A 194 15.76 -4.22 -12.58
CA ARG A 194 16.71 -5.09 -13.27
C ARG A 194 16.72 -4.85 -14.78
N THR A 195 15.55 -4.69 -15.39
CA THR A 195 15.43 -4.40 -16.83
C THR A 195 16.04 -3.04 -17.20
N VAL A 196 15.88 -2.03 -16.36
CA VAL A 196 16.37 -0.68 -16.63
C VAL A 196 17.86 -0.54 -16.36
N PHE A 197 18.37 -1.17 -15.28
CA PHE A 197 19.76 -0.95 -14.81
C PHE A 197 20.68 -2.16 -14.97
N GLY A 198 20.12 -3.39 -15.07
CA GLY A 198 20.88 -4.63 -14.91
C GLY A 198 22.07 -4.81 -15.87
N ASP A 199 21.96 -4.29 -17.11
CA ASP A 199 22.96 -4.51 -18.14
C ASP A 199 24.11 -3.50 -18.11
N TRP A 200 23.87 -2.28 -17.61
CA TRP A 200 24.84 -1.20 -17.74
C TRP A 200 25.17 -0.49 -16.42
N PHE A 201 24.27 -0.52 -15.42
CA PHE A 201 24.46 0.19 -14.16
C PHE A 201 23.87 -0.58 -12.96
N LEU A 202 24.43 -1.73 -12.67
CA LEU A 202 24.01 -2.60 -11.56
C LEU A 202 23.81 -1.87 -10.20
N PRO A 203 24.63 -0.85 -9.81
CA PRO A 203 24.38 -0.09 -8.60
C PRO A 203 23.00 0.58 -8.56
N GLY A 204 22.45 1.02 -9.70
CA GLY A 204 21.12 1.61 -9.78
C GLY A 204 20.03 0.62 -9.38
N PHE A 205 20.15 -0.65 -9.77
CA PHE A 205 19.27 -1.71 -9.34
C PHE A 205 19.26 -1.84 -7.80
N TYR A 206 20.44 -1.94 -7.18
CA TYR A 206 20.54 -2.07 -5.71
C TYR A 206 19.98 -0.84 -4.99
N VAL A 207 20.21 0.36 -5.50
CA VAL A 207 19.67 1.60 -4.91
C VAL A 207 18.14 1.56 -4.90
N VAL A 208 17.48 1.17 -6.00
CA VAL A 208 16.02 1.08 -6.07
C VAL A 208 15.50 0.02 -5.09
N ILE A 209 16.12 -1.17 -5.05
CA ILE A 209 15.67 -2.25 -4.16
C ILE A 209 15.84 -1.86 -2.69
N ILE A 210 16.99 -1.32 -2.30
CA ILE A 210 17.26 -0.90 -0.91
C ILE A 210 16.35 0.26 -0.51
N ALA A 211 16.12 1.23 -1.41
CA ALA A 211 15.20 2.33 -1.16
C ALA A 211 13.76 1.82 -0.96
N THR A 212 13.32 0.85 -1.79
CA THR A 212 12.00 0.22 -1.65
C THR A 212 11.88 -0.57 -0.35
N LEU A 213 12.90 -1.32 0.04
CA LEU A 213 12.96 -2.01 1.34
C LEU A 213 12.85 -1.01 2.50
N SER A 214 13.61 0.08 2.42
CA SER A 214 13.65 1.10 3.48
C SER A 214 12.29 1.76 3.67
N ILE A 215 11.58 2.10 2.58
CA ILE A 215 10.26 2.72 2.68
C ILE A 215 9.19 1.73 3.17
N LEU A 216 9.26 0.45 2.78
CA LEU A 216 8.34 -0.58 3.26
C LEU A 216 8.55 -0.87 4.75
N PHE A 217 9.80 -0.88 5.21
CA PHE A 217 10.14 -1.00 6.62
C PHE A 217 9.62 0.21 7.43
N LEU A 218 9.79 1.41 6.89
CA LEU A 218 9.27 2.64 7.49
C LEU A 218 7.73 2.63 7.53
N ALA A 219 7.07 2.20 6.46
CA ALA A 219 5.62 2.05 6.42
C ALA A 219 5.11 1.07 7.49
N ALA A 220 5.80 -0.06 7.70
CA ALA A 220 5.48 -0.99 8.76
C ALA A 220 5.69 -0.35 10.16
N ASN A 221 6.77 0.41 10.35
CA ASN A 221 7.05 1.10 11.61
C ASN A 221 5.96 2.13 11.97
N THR A 222 5.39 2.83 10.98
CA THR A 222 4.31 3.79 11.24
C THR A 222 3.07 3.15 11.86
N ALA A 223 2.79 1.88 11.55
CA ALA A 223 1.68 1.14 12.16
C ALA A 223 1.91 0.92 13.67
N PHE A 224 3.15 0.70 14.10
CA PHE A 224 3.50 0.55 15.51
C PHE A 224 3.39 1.85 16.32
N ASN A 225 3.40 3.00 15.66
CA ASN A 225 3.11 4.29 16.28
C ASN A 225 1.62 4.64 16.24
N GLY A 226 0.96 4.39 15.11
CA GLY A 226 -0.43 4.77 14.86
C GLY A 226 -1.43 3.91 15.64
N PHE A 227 -1.35 2.60 15.51
CA PHE A 227 -2.32 1.68 16.12
C PHE A 227 -2.39 1.80 17.66
N PRO A 228 -1.28 1.77 18.41
CA PRO A 228 -1.36 1.87 19.87
C PRO A 228 -1.95 3.18 20.35
N SER A 229 -1.69 4.27 19.65
CA SER A 229 -2.22 5.60 19.94
C SER A 229 -3.74 5.64 19.74
N LEU A 230 -4.26 5.13 18.63
CA LEU A 230 -5.70 5.02 18.35
C LEU A 230 -6.39 4.04 19.29
N ALA A 231 -5.79 2.88 19.55
CA ALA A 231 -6.29 1.88 20.49
C ALA A 231 -6.43 2.45 21.91
N SER A 232 -5.47 3.30 22.32
CA SER A 232 -5.53 4.00 23.61
C SER A 232 -6.73 4.95 23.72
N ILE A 233 -7.05 5.70 22.65
CA ILE A 233 -8.23 6.58 22.61
C ILE A 233 -9.52 5.76 22.72
N LEU A 234 -9.64 4.69 21.92
CA LEU A 234 -10.81 3.80 21.96
C LEU A 234 -10.98 3.09 23.31
N ALA A 235 -9.87 2.73 23.96
CA ALA A 235 -9.90 2.15 25.31
C ALA A 235 -10.34 3.18 26.36
N LYS A 236 -9.94 4.45 26.23
CA LYS A 236 -10.40 5.55 27.08
C LYS A 236 -11.91 5.78 26.94
N ASP A 237 -12.43 5.68 25.71
CA ASP A 237 -13.85 5.85 25.41
C ASP A 237 -14.69 4.58 25.69
N GLY A 238 -14.06 3.49 26.19
CA GLY A 238 -14.74 2.28 26.62
C GLY A 238 -15.03 1.26 25.52
N TYR A 239 -14.54 1.46 24.29
CA TYR A 239 -14.71 0.54 23.16
C TYR A 239 -13.68 -0.60 23.14
N LEU A 240 -12.55 -0.44 23.83
CA LEU A 240 -11.49 -1.44 23.95
C LEU A 240 -11.11 -1.68 25.42
N PRO A 241 -10.44 -2.82 25.74
CA PRO A 241 -9.98 -3.11 27.08
C PRO A 241 -9.09 -1.99 27.64
N ARG A 242 -9.31 -1.63 28.92
CA ARG A 242 -8.60 -0.54 29.60
C ARG A 242 -7.07 -0.71 29.63
N GLN A 243 -6.57 -1.95 29.53
CA GLN A 243 -5.13 -2.23 29.48
C GLN A 243 -4.41 -1.57 28.29
N LEU A 244 -5.14 -1.26 27.22
CA LEU A 244 -4.58 -0.56 26.03
C LEU A 244 -4.42 0.95 26.24
N HIS A 245 -5.05 1.52 27.28
CA HIS A 245 -4.90 2.93 27.62
C HIS A 245 -3.71 3.20 28.56
N THR A 246 -3.23 2.18 29.28
CA THR A 246 -2.12 2.32 30.21
C THR A 246 -0.80 2.48 29.46
N ARG A 247 -0.03 3.53 29.82
CA ARG A 247 1.34 3.72 29.34
C ARG A 247 2.29 2.90 30.22
N GLY A 248 3.21 2.18 29.61
CA GLY A 248 4.29 1.51 30.33
C GLY A 248 5.35 2.50 30.84
N ASP A 249 6.36 1.99 31.54
CA ASP A 249 7.43 2.75 32.19
C ASP A 249 8.21 3.69 31.25
N ARG A 250 8.21 3.41 29.95
CA ARG A 250 8.85 4.23 28.90
C ARG A 250 7.90 5.15 28.15
N LEU A 251 6.72 5.46 28.74
CA LEU A 251 5.67 6.29 28.15
C LEU A 251 5.11 5.77 26.81
N ALA A 252 5.45 4.52 26.44
CA ALA A 252 4.90 3.84 25.27
C ALA A 252 3.64 3.04 25.64
N TYR A 253 2.73 2.88 24.70
CA TYR A 253 1.57 2.00 24.85
C TYR A 253 1.97 0.54 24.57
N SER A 254 2.76 -0.04 25.49
CA SER A 254 3.39 -1.35 25.31
C SER A 254 2.40 -2.47 24.95
N ASN A 255 1.24 -2.50 25.61
CA ASN A 255 0.21 -3.49 25.33
C ASN A 255 -0.35 -3.38 23.91
N GLY A 256 -0.49 -2.15 23.38
CA GLY A 256 -0.91 -1.92 22.00
C GLY A 256 0.14 -2.41 20.98
N ILE A 257 1.42 -2.16 21.27
CA ILE A 257 2.53 -2.63 20.41
C ILE A 257 2.57 -4.15 20.36
N VAL A 258 2.48 -4.82 21.54
CA VAL A 258 2.49 -6.29 21.64
C VAL A 258 1.27 -6.89 20.93
N LEU A 259 0.08 -6.33 21.15
CA LEU A 259 -1.15 -6.79 20.48
C LEU A 259 -1.02 -6.71 18.95
N LEU A 260 -0.52 -5.57 18.44
CA LEU A 260 -0.30 -5.40 17.01
C LEU A 260 0.72 -6.40 16.46
N ALA A 261 1.85 -6.61 17.18
CA ALA A 261 2.87 -7.55 16.77
C ALA A 261 2.34 -8.99 16.70
N VAL A 262 1.62 -9.43 17.74
CA VAL A 262 1.01 -10.76 17.75
C VAL A 262 0.00 -10.93 16.62
N ALA A 263 -0.89 -9.96 16.42
CA ALA A 263 -1.87 -10.01 15.34
C ALA A 263 -1.18 -10.05 13.96
N ALA A 264 -0.13 -9.26 13.76
CA ALA A 264 0.63 -9.24 12.51
C ALA A 264 1.35 -10.57 12.26
N ILE A 265 1.96 -11.18 13.28
CA ILE A 265 2.60 -12.50 13.18
C ILE A 265 1.59 -13.58 12.82
N VAL A 266 0.44 -13.61 13.48
CA VAL A 266 -0.64 -14.57 13.20
C VAL A 266 -1.11 -14.44 11.74
N LEU A 267 -1.31 -13.22 11.25
CA LEU A 267 -1.70 -12.97 9.86
C LEU A 267 -0.61 -13.39 8.86
N VAL A 268 0.65 -13.03 9.12
CA VAL A 268 1.77 -13.42 8.23
C VAL A 268 1.93 -14.93 8.18
N TRP A 269 1.81 -15.59 9.31
CA TRP A 269 1.90 -17.05 9.39
C TRP A 269 0.69 -17.74 8.73
N GLY A 270 -0.53 -17.27 9.04
CA GLY A 270 -1.77 -17.85 8.50
C GLY A 270 -1.93 -17.71 6.98
N PHE A 271 -1.37 -16.63 6.40
CA PHE A 271 -1.37 -16.38 4.96
C PHE A 271 -0.02 -16.68 4.28
N SER A 272 0.87 -17.43 4.95
CA SER A 272 2.18 -17.84 4.42
C SER A 272 2.99 -16.66 3.83
N ALA A 273 2.89 -15.48 4.47
CA ALA A 273 3.47 -14.21 4.01
C ALA A 273 3.04 -13.76 2.59
N SER A 274 2.00 -14.37 2.00
CA SER A 274 1.49 -13.99 0.68
C SER A 274 1.03 -12.52 0.67
N VAL A 275 1.69 -11.71 -0.16
CA VAL A 275 1.38 -10.28 -0.28
C VAL A 275 -0.01 -10.07 -0.86
N THR A 276 -0.38 -10.83 -1.89
CA THR A 276 -1.67 -10.71 -2.59
C THR A 276 -2.84 -11.00 -1.64
N ALA A 277 -2.77 -12.10 -0.89
CA ALA A 277 -3.81 -12.45 0.08
C ALA A 277 -3.94 -11.42 1.22
N LEU A 278 -2.80 -10.95 1.74
CA LEU A 278 -2.79 -9.92 2.78
C LEU A 278 -3.29 -8.56 2.28
N ILE A 279 -3.05 -8.20 1.01
CA ILE A 279 -3.61 -6.98 0.41
C ILE A 279 -5.12 -7.08 0.30
N GLN A 280 -5.67 -8.21 -0.13
CA GLN A 280 -7.13 -8.40 -0.22
C GLN A 280 -7.79 -8.22 1.15
N LEU A 281 -7.27 -8.87 2.18
CA LEU A 281 -7.75 -8.69 3.56
C LEU A 281 -7.67 -7.22 4.02
N TYR A 282 -6.55 -6.55 3.69
CA TYR A 282 -6.35 -5.15 4.02
C TYR A 282 -7.38 -4.24 3.33
N VAL A 283 -7.63 -4.45 2.04
CA VAL A 283 -8.61 -3.67 1.25
C VAL A 283 -10.00 -3.79 1.88
N VAL A 284 -10.45 -5.01 2.23
CA VAL A 284 -11.71 -5.21 2.93
C VAL A 284 -11.79 -4.38 4.21
N GLY A 285 -10.76 -4.45 5.07
CA GLY A 285 -10.73 -3.70 6.33
C GLY A 285 -10.80 -2.18 6.13
N VAL A 286 -10.03 -1.65 5.17
CA VAL A 286 -9.99 -0.21 4.86
C VAL A 286 -11.33 0.27 4.31
N PHE A 287 -11.94 -0.47 3.37
CA PHE A 287 -13.20 -0.05 2.77
C PHE A 287 -14.40 -0.20 3.71
N ILE A 288 -14.37 -1.16 4.66
CA ILE A 288 -15.34 -1.16 5.78
C ILE A 288 -15.21 0.14 6.57
N SER A 289 -14.00 0.52 6.97
CA SER A 289 -13.74 1.74 7.74
C SER A 289 -14.21 2.99 6.99
N PHE A 290 -13.87 3.11 5.70
CA PHE A 290 -14.29 4.25 4.89
C PHE A 290 -15.80 4.31 4.71
N THR A 291 -16.47 3.19 4.43
CA THR A 291 -17.92 3.15 4.25
C THR A 291 -18.65 3.56 5.53
N VAL A 292 -18.22 3.02 6.68
CA VAL A 292 -18.78 3.39 7.99
C VAL A 292 -18.52 4.86 8.30
N GLY A 293 -17.29 5.33 8.07
CA GLY A 293 -16.91 6.74 8.30
C GLY A 293 -17.71 7.71 7.44
N GLN A 294 -17.83 7.45 6.13
CA GLN A 294 -18.62 8.28 5.22
C GLN A 294 -20.11 8.27 5.57
N THR A 295 -20.66 7.10 5.92
CA THR A 295 -22.05 6.98 6.36
C THR A 295 -22.28 7.77 7.66
N GLY A 296 -21.36 7.67 8.61
CA GLY A 296 -21.37 8.48 9.84
C GLY A 296 -21.39 9.98 9.58
N MET A 297 -20.59 10.44 8.59
CA MET A 297 -20.59 11.84 8.18
C MET A 297 -21.89 12.26 7.51
N VAL A 298 -22.52 11.42 6.70
CA VAL A 298 -23.87 11.70 6.15
C VAL A 298 -24.89 11.91 7.28
N LEU A 299 -24.88 11.04 8.29
CA LEU A 299 -25.75 11.17 9.45
C LEU A 299 -25.44 12.44 10.27
N HIS A 300 -24.16 12.80 10.43
CA HIS A 300 -23.74 14.02 11.06
C HIS A 300 -24.31 15.26 10.32
N TRP A 301 -24.13 15.34 9.02
CA TRP A 301 -24.65 16.45 8.22
C TRP A 301 -26.20 16.50 8.24
N ASN A 302 -26.88 15.36 8.27
CA ASN A 302 -28.33 15.33 8.40
C ASN A 302 -28.80 15.94 9.74
N ARG A 303 -28.07 15.69 10.84
CA ARG A 303 -28.38 16.29 12.16
C ARG A 303 -28.04 17.79 12.17
N ALA A 304 -26.86 18.18 11.66
CA ALA A 304 -26.45 19.58 11.59
C ALA A 304 -27.41 20.42 10.77
N LEU A 305 -27.88 19.95 9.63
CA LEU A 305 -28.86 20.63 8.76
C LEU A 305 -30.23 20.86 9.42
N ARG A 306 -30.59 20.13 10.48
CA ARG A 306 -31.85 20.34 11.22
C ARG A 306 -31.78 21.58 12.13
N VAL A 307 -30.59 21.95 12.57
CA VAL A 307 -30.36 23.01 13.56
C VAL A 307 -29.92 24.32 12.87
N GLU A 308 -29.18 24.20 11.78
CA GLU A 308 -28.60 25.37 11.08
C GLU A 308 -29.65 26.18 10.35
N LYS A 309 -29.67 27.49 10.60
CA LYS A 309 -30.60 28.46 10.01
C LYS A 309 -30.00 29.30 8.90
N ASP A 310 -28.66 29.47 8.90
CA ASP A 310 -28.00 30.29 7.85
C ASP A 310 -28.02 29.56 6.50
N ARG A 311 -28.49 30.29 5.47
CA ARG A 311 -28.63 29.73 4.12
C ARG A 311 -27.27 29.41 3.46
N GLY A 312 -26.23 30.19 3.78
CA GLY A 312 -24.89 29.99 3.22
C GLY A 312 -24.27 28.69 3.77
N GLU A 313 -24.27 28.52 5.08
CA GLU A 313 -23.76 27.33 5.77
C GLU A 313 -24.59 26.08 5.41
N ARG A 314 -25.93 26.18 5.28
CA ARG A 314 -26.76 25.06 4.83
C ARG A 314 -26.35 24.54 3.45
N ARG A 315 -26.08 25.43 2.47
CA ARG A 315 -25.61 25.01 1.14
C ARG A 315 -24.25 24.30 1.21
N ARG A 316 -23.34 24.77 2.04
CA ARG A 316 -22.05 24.15 2.27
C ARG A 316 -22.22 22.75 2.87
N MET A 317 -23.03 22.63 3.92
CA MET A 317 -23.33 21.32 4.56
C MET A 317 -24.02 20.35 3.62
N GLN A 318 -24.95 20.84 2.76
CA GLN A 318 -25.60 20.00 1.76
C GLN A 318 -24.59 19.44 0.73
N ARG A 319 -23.67 20.27 0.25
CA ARG A 319 -22.60 19.81 -0.66
C ARG A 319 -21.72 18.76 0.02
N SER A 320 -21.28 18.99 1.26
CA SER A 320 -20.50 18.03 2.02
C SER A 320 -21.25 16.71 2.24
N ARG A 321 -22.58 16.77 2.52
CA ARG A 321 -23.42 15.59 2.65
C ARG A 321 -23.47 14.78 1.35
N VAL A 322 -23.64 15.44 0.20
CA VAL A 322 -23.69 14.77 -1.11
C VAL A 322 -22.35 14.11 -1.43
N VAL A 323 -21.23 14.79 -1.17
CA VAL A 323 -19.88 14.22 -1.37
C VAL A 323 -19.69 12.97 -0.50
N ASN A 324 -20.06 13.04 0.78
CA ASN A 324 -19.95 11.88 1.68
C ASN A 324 -20.91 10.74 1.29
N PHE A 325 -22.10 11.06 0.79
CA PHE A 325 -23.05 10.05 0.32
C PHE A 325 -22.51 9.31 -0.92
N LEU A 326 -21.98 10.05 -1.90
CA LEU A 326 -21.33 9.46 -3.08
C LEU A 326 -20.11 8.64 -2.67
N GLY A 327 -19.29 9.16 -1.75
CA GLY A 327 -18.15 8.44 -1.19
C GLY A 327 -18.56 7.13 -0.52
N ALA A 328 -19.60 7.14 0.31
CA ALA A 328 -20.13 5.94 0.95
C ALA A 328 -20.61 4.90 -0.09
N GLY A 329 -21.31 5.36 -1.13
CA GLY A 329 -21.78 4.50 -2.22
C GLY A 329 -20.62 3.85 -2.97
N MET A 330 -19.62 4.63 -3.37
CA MET A 330 -18.44 4.11 -4.08
C MET A 330 -17.67 3.10 -3.22
N THR A 331 -17.41 3.44 -1.95
CA THR A 331 -16.67 2.54 -1.05
C THR A 331 -17.45 1.26 -0.73
N ALA A 332 -18.78 1.33 -0.65
CA ALA A 332 -19.64 0.15 -0.49
C ALA A 332 -19.61 -0.75 -1.73
N VAL A 333 -19.62 -0.18 -2.95
CA VAL A 333 -19.49 -0.96 -4.20
C VAL A 333 -18.15 -1.68 -4.24
N VAL A 334 -17.04 -0.99 -3.91
CA VAL A 334 -15.72 -1.62 -3.84
C VAL A 334 -15.72 -2.78 -2.84
N LEU A 335 -16.33 -2.59 -1.66
CA LEU A 335 -16.41 -3.62 -0.61
C LEU A 335 -17.19 -4.88 -1.06
N VAL A 336 -18.20 -4.72 -1.90
CA VAL A 336 -18.99 -5.87 -2.42
C VAL A 336 -18.23 -6.64 -3.49
N VAL A 337 -17.33 -5.98 -4.22
CA VAL A 337 -16.59 -6.57 -5.34
C VAL A 337 -15.29 -7.25 -4.92
N VAL A 338 -14.69 -6.81 -3.80
CA VAL A 338 -13.49 -7.44 -3.21
C VAL A 338 -13.83 -8.78 -2.58
#